data_66500046ffbd1e1c1bf39fea18827728
#
_entry.id   66500046ffbd1e1c1bf39fea18827728
#
_cell.length_a   1.000
_cell.length_b   1.000
_cell.length_c   1.000
_cell.angle_alpha   90.00
_cell.angle_beta   90.00
_cell.angle_gamma   90.00
#
_symmetry.space_group_name_H-M   'P 1'
#
loop_
_entity.id
_entity.type
_entity.pdbx_description
1 polymer ?
#
loop_
_entity_poly.entity_id
_entity_poly.type
_entity_poly.pdbx_seq_one_letter_code
_entity_poly.pdbx_strand_id
1 'polypeptide(L)'
;NGVKVCCDAFHDDKAVEFSTVSPEMQQHILESPAFLGPDMIFYTHNHRDHYTRPAAEQACTRSPNALLVSPMKELDNNLFLSEDNHKLTLGSTEFSFKQLRHDGKEYIDLPNYGCLMNFDGFRVLILGDCVICNPVLEEWIQNTPVDLALLNFPWLTLKRGRAFIAEVIRPQHVMFYHLPFAADDAGGYREATAKSLPLLAMPRDARVLQEPFQTETVE
;
A
#
# COMPACT_ATOMS: atom_id res chain seq x y z
N ASN A 1 11.20 -16.19 2.83
CA ASN A 1 12.25 -16.11 1.81
C ASN A 1 13.18 -14.89 1.98
N GLY A 2 12.90 -14.02 2.94
CA GLY A 2 13.73 -12.88 3.34
C GLY A 2 13.70 -11.66 2.42
N VAL A 3 12.80 -11.60 1.43
CA VAL A 3 12.63 -10.41 0.57
C VAL A 3 11.94 -9.29 1.36
N LYS A 4 12.53 -8.10 1.33
CA LYS A 4 12.03 -6.89 1.99
C LYS A 4 11.52 -5.89 0.95
N VAL A 5 10.26 -5.50 1.08
CA VAL A 5 9.62 -4.50 0.22
C VAL A 5 9.19 -3.29 1.06
N CYS A 6 9.59 -2.10 0.66
CA CYS A 6 9.06 -0.85 1.19
C CYS A 6 8.06 -0.27 0.18
N CYS A 7 6.79 -0.22 0.55
CA CYS A 7 5.73 0.31 -0.29
C CYS A 7 5.24 1.65 0.28
N ASP A 8 5.28 2.72 -0.52
CA ASP A 8 4.88 4.09 -0.17
C ASP A 8 5.49 4.58 1.17
N ALA A 9 6.68 4.05 1.52
CA ALA A 9 7.26 4.22 2.86
C ALA A 9 8.10 5.50 3.02
N PHE A 10 8.52 6.11 1.92
CA PHE A 10 9.44 7.25 1.94
C PHE A 10 8.79 8.46 1.29
N HIS A 11 8.15 9.27 2.10
CA HIS A 11 7.58 10.57 1.77
C HIS A 11 7.74 11.52 2.97
N ASP A 12 7.66 12.82 2.75
CA ASP A 12 7.85 13.87 3.76
C ASP A 12 6.77 14.96 3.72
N ASP A 13 5.71 14.74 2.98
CA ASP A 13 4.58 15.67 2.85
C ASP A 13 3.26 14.95 3.20
N LYS A 14 2.15 15.62 2.99
CA LYS A 14 0.80 15.10 3.26
C LYS A 14 -0.21 15.51 2.21
N ALA A 15 -1.26 14.74 2.04
CA ALA A 15 -2.53 15.21 1.52
C ALA A 15 -3.25 16.10 2.55
N VAL A 16 -4.18 16.94 2.09
CA VAL A 16 -4.78 18.02 2.89
C VAL A 16 -5.37 17.57 4.23
N GLU A 17 -5.88 16.35 4.32
CA GLU A 17 -6.59 15.83 5.50
C GLU A 17 -5.78 14.78 6.29
N PHE A 18 -4.51 14.54 5.92
CA PHE A 18 -3.67 13.52 6.54
C PHE A 18 -2.51 14.13 7.31
N SER A 19 -1.80 13.29 8.05
CA SER A 19 -0.68 13.69 8.90
C SER A 19 0.59 13.84 8.08
N THR A 20 1.42 14.81 8.46
CA THR A 20 2.76 14.95 7.92
C THR A 20 3.73 14.06 8.70
N VAL A 21 4.61 13.37 8.01
CA VAL A 21 5.73 12.67 8.66
C VAL A 21 6.69 13.68 9.24
N SER A 22 6.86 13.67 10.58
CA SER A 22 7.76 14.62 11.24
C SER A 22 9.24 14.37 10.89
N PRO A 23 10.14 15.36 11.04
CA PRO A 23 11.57 15.14 10.83
C PRO A 23 12.14 14.00 11.69
N GLU A 24 11.66 13.84 12.92
CA GLU A 24 12.08 12.75 13.81
C GLU A 24 11.62 11.39 13.29
N MET A 25 10.40 11.31 12.74
CA MET A 25 9.87 10.09 12.12
C MET A 25 10.63 9.76 10.83
N GLN A 26 10.94 10.77 10.02
CA GLN A 26 11.76 10.59 8.81
C GLN A 26 13.14 10.03 9.18
N GLN A 27 13.77 10.61 10.20
CA GLN A 27 15.04 10.12 10.70
C GLN A 27 14.94 8.66 11.18
N HIS A 28 13.88 8.33 11.93
CA HIS A 28 13.64 6.95 12.37
C HIS A 28 13.47 5.99 11.18
N ILE A 29 12.69 6.36 10.15
CA ILE A 29 12.52 5.55 8.95
C ILE A 29 13.87 5.31 8.26
N LEU A 30 14.69 6.34 8.15
CA LEU A 30 16.00 6.26 7.49
C LEU A 30 17.05 5.46 8.29
N GLU A 31 16.89 5.29 9.59
CA GLU A 31 17.85 4.61 10.47
C GLU A 31 17.39 3.23 10.96
N SER A 32 16.10 2.98 10.97
CA SER A 32 15.54 1.74 11.47
C SER A 32 15.91 0.53 10.59
N PRO A 33 16.36 -0.58 11.19
CA PRO A 33 16.63 -1.82 10.46
C PRO A 33 15.42 -2.35 9.66
N ALA A 34 14.20 -1.96 10.06
CA ALA A 34 12.99 -2.33 9.33
C ALA A 34 12.97 -1.75 7.91
N PHE A 35 13.51 -0.55 7.73
CA PHE A 35 13.52 0.18 6.45
C PHE A 35 14.87 0.18 5.72
N LEU A 36 15.96 -0.23 6.40
CA LEU A 36 17.28 -0.27 5.78
C LEU A 36 17.43 -1.47 4.84
N GLY A 37 18.06 -1.22 3.68
CA GLY A 37 18.40 -2.24 2.71
C GLY A 37 17.20 -3.06 2.21
N PRO A 38 16.09 -2.44 1.76
CA PRO A 38 15.04 -3.18 1.09
C PRO A 38 15.56 -3.76 -0.23
N ASP A 39 14.96 -4.87 -0.67
CA ASP A 39 15.21 -5.42 -1.99
C ASP A 39 14.42 -4.64 -3.06
N MET A 40 13.27 -4.07 -2.67
CA MET A 40 12.43 -3.24 -3.51
C MET A 40 11.88 -2.03 -2.74
N ILE A 41 11.90 -0.89 -3.41
CA ILE A 41 11.12 0.30 -3.05
C ILE A 41 10.04 0.46 -4.12
N PHE A 42 8.77 0.38 -3.71
CA PHE A 42 7.63 0.47 -4.59
C PHE A 42 6.76 1.67 -4.23
N TYR A 43 6.38 2.47 -5.21
CA TYR A 43 5.40 3.53 -5.07
C TYR A 43 4.18 3.22 -5.91
N THR A 44 3.00 3.29 -5.29
CA THR A 44 1.73 3.02 -5.95
C THR A 44 1.31 4.16 -6.87
N HIS A 45 1.50 5.40 -6.45
CA HIS A 45 1.16 6.62 -7.19
C HIS A 45 1.91 7.84 -6.62
N ASN A 46 1.69 9.04 -7.17
CA ASN A 46 2.47 10.25 -6.86
C ASN A 46 1.75 11.27 -5.96
N HIS A 47 0.74 10.89 -5.19
CA HIS A 47 0.23 11.78 -4.15
C HIS A 47 1.30 12.01 -3.07
N ARG A 48 1.28 13.20 -2.46
CA ARG A 48 2.31 13.66 -1.52
C ARG A 48 2.42 12.86 -0.25
N ASP A 49 1.33 12.22 0.16
CA ASP A 49 1.27 11.31 1.30
C ASP A 49 1.66 9.86 0.97
N HIS A 50 2.10 9.60 -0.27
CA HIS A 50 2.67 8.35 -0.73
C HIS A 50 4.08 8.54 -1.29
N TYR A 51 4.33 9.65 -1.97
CA TYR A 51 5.58 9.91 -2.67
C TYR A 51 5.97 11.38 -2.59
N THR A 52 7.22 11.63 -2.23
CA THR A 52 7.91 12.88 -2.53
C THR A 52 9.27 12.57 -3.15
N ARG A 53 9.63 13.32 -4.17
CA ARG A 53 10.90 13.09 -4.87
C ARG A 53 12.13 13.18 -3.97
N PRO A 54 12.26 14.19 -3.07
CA PRO A 54 13.43 14.28 -2.20
C PRO A 54 13.57 13.08 -1.26
N ALA A 55 12.47 12.59 -0.67
CA ALA A 55 12.49 11.43 0.22
C ALA A 55 12.82 10.14 -0.55
N ALA A 56 12.28 9.98 -1.76
CA ALA A 56 12.59 8.84 -2.63
C ALA A 56 14.07 8.82 -3.07
N GLU A 57 14.64 9.96 -3.48
CA GLU A 57 16.06 10.09 -3.83
C GLU A 57 16.97 9.76 -2.64
N GLN A 58 16.61 10.21 -1.44
CA GLN A 58 17.33 9.89 -0.21
C GLN A 58 17.28 8.39 0.12
N ALA A 59 16.10 7.76 -0.01
CA ALA A 59 15.92 6.33 0.22
C ALA A 59 16.75 5.49 -0.76
N CYS A 60 16.74 5.85 -2.05
CA CYS A 60 17.54 5.19 -3.09
C CYS A 60 19.04 5.36 -2.83
N THR A 61 19.49 6.54 -2.40
CA THR A 61 20.89 6.80 -2.05
C THR A 61 21.36 5.91 -0.88
N ARG A 62 20.48 5.70 0.10
CA ARG A 62 20.78 4.83 1.26
C ARG A 62 20.66 3.34 0.95
N SER A 63 19.89 2.99 -0.07
CA SER A 63 19.65 1.60 -0.49
C SER A 63 19.99 1.44 -1.99
N PRO A 64 21.26 1.59 -2.39
CA PRO A 64 21.65 1.64 -3.80
C PRO A 64 21.43 0.32 -4.56
N ASN A 65 21.23 -0.78 -3.85
CA ASN A 65 20.93 -2.09 -4.42
C ASN A 65 19.42 -2.38 -4.51
N ALA A 66 18.57 -1.51 -3.95
CA ALA A 66 17.15 -1.69 -4.02
C ALA A 66 16.64 -1.44 -5.45
N LEU A 67 15.76 -2.32 -5.93
CA LEU A 67 15.02 -2.04 -7.16
C LEU A 67 13.94 -1.00 -6.86
N LEU A 68 14.01 0.16 -7.50
CA LEU A 68 12.94 1.12 -7.47
C LEU A 68 11.89 0.76 -8.51
N VAL A 69 10.62 0.72 -8.11
CA VAL A 69 9.47 0.43 -8.98
C VAL A 69 8.43 1.53 -8.77
N SER A 70 8.08 2.25 -9.82
CA SER A 70 7.11 3.35 -9.67
C SER A 70 6.48 3.80 -11.00
N PRO A 71 5.31 4.47 -10.98
CA PRO A 71 4.77 5.15 -12.16
C PRO A 71 5.42 6.53 -12.43
N MET A 72 6.49 6.92 -11.72
CA MET A 72 7.21 8.17 -11.91
C MET A 72 8.50 7.93 -12.70
N LYS A 73 8.74 8.76 -13.73
CA LYS A 73 9.95 8.69 -14.58
C LYS A 73 11.17 9.42 -14.03
N GLU A 74 11.00 10.10 -12.91
CA GLU A 74 11.90 11.15 -12.45
C GLU A 74 13.17 10.65 -11.79
N LEU A 75 13.24 9.35 -11.47
CA LEU A 75 14.36 8.74 -10.77
C LEU A 75 15.14 7.81 -11.69
N ASP A 76 16.46 7.90 -11.65
CA ASP A 76 17.34 6.96 -12.33
C ASP A 76 17.24 5.55 -11.72
N ASN A 77 17.52 4.52 -12.51
CA ASN A 77 17.42 3.10 -12.09
C ASN A 77 16.02 2.64 -11.65
N ASN A 78 14.98 3.25 -12.20
CA ASN A 78 13.59 2.95 -11.93
C ASN A 78 13.03 1.94 -12.95
N LEU A 79 12.38 0.88 -12.47
CA LEU A 79 11.42 0.15 -13.28
C LEU A 79 10.16 1.00 -13.39
N PHE A 80 10.05 1.72 -14.52
CA PHE A 80 8.92 2.60 -14.77
C PHE A 80 7.67 1.81 -15.15
N LEU A 81 6.63 1.92 -14.33
CA LEU A 81 5.32 1.34 -14.60
C LEU A 81 4.55 2.25 -15.57
N SER A 82 4.51 1.90 -16.84
CA SER A 82 3.90 2.68 -17.94
C SER A 82 2.78 1.96 -18.66
N GLU A 83 2.63 0.67 -18.41
CA GLU A 83 1.64 -0.19 -19.06
C GLU A 83 0.64 -0.71 -18.02
N ASP A 84 -0.50 -1.20 -18.48
CA ASP A 84 -1.55 -1.74 -17.62
C ASP A 84 -1.10 -2.87 -16.70
N ASN A 85 -0.09 -3.64 -17.14
CA ASN A 85 0.43 -4.78 -16.39
C ASN A 85 1.96 -4.85 -16.49
N HIS A 86 2.59 -5.10 -15.34
CA HIS A 86 4.01 -5.43 -15.27
C HIS A 86 4.21 -6.66 -14.41
N LYS A 87 5.25 -7.44 -14.70
CA LYS A 87 5.67 -8.58 -13.88
C LYS A 87 7.18 -8.56 -13.70
N LEU A 88 7.64 -8.94 -12.52
CA LEU A 88 9.05 -9.15 -12.25
C LEU A 88 9.24 -10.22 -11.18
N THR A 89 10.47 -10.71 -11.06
CA THR A 89 10.86 -11.68 -10.02
C THR A 89 12.12 -11.19 -9.34
N LEU A 90 12.13 -11.21 -7.99
CA LEU A 90 13.30 -10.97 -7.15
C LEU A 90 13.55 -12.20 -6.28
N GLY A 91 14.64 -12.90 -6.51
CA GLY A 91 14.86 -14.19 -5.89
C GLY A 91 13.76 -15.19 -6.25
N SER A 92 13.05 -15.74 -5.26
CA SER A 92 11.89 -16.61 -5.45
C SER A 92 10.54 -15.84 -5.39
N THR A 93 10.55 -14.54 -5.15
CA THR A 93 9.34 -13.75 -5.01
C THR A 93 8.90 -13.19 -6.36
N GLU A 94 7.66 -13.47 -6.73
CA GLU A 94 7.04 -12.95 -7.95
C GLU A 94 6.18 -11.73 -7.62
N PHE A 95 6.26 -10.71 -8.47
CA PHE A 95 5.50 -9.46 -8.38
C PHE A 95 4.68 -9.26 -9.65
N SER A 96 3.41 -8.98 -9.48
CA SER A 96 2.50 -8.58 -10.55
C SER A 96 1.90 -7.22 -10.22
N PHE A 97 2.14 -6.23 -11.07
CA PHE A 97 1.61 -4.88 -10.94
C PHE A 97 0.47 -4.70 -11.93
N LYS A 98 -0.59 -4.06 -11.48
CA LYS A 98 -1.76 -3.75 -12.30
C LYS A 98 -2.13 -2.29 -12.14
N GLN A 99 -2.28 -1.57 -13.25
CA GLN A 99 -2.84 -0.23 -13.19
C GLN A 99 -4.32 -0.31 -12.81
N LEU A 100 -4.68 0.38 -11.74
CA LEU A 100 -6.03 0.43 -11.19
C LEU A 100 -6.47 1.90 -11.10
N ARG A 101 -7.74 2.15 -11.37
CA ARG A 101 -8.26 3.51 -11.25
C ARG A 101 -8.14 4.00 -9.80
N HIS A 102 -7.57 5.20 -9.63
CA HIS A 102 -7.53 5.90 -8.36
C HIS A 102 -8.94 6.29 -7.89
N ASP A 103 -9.19 6.33 -6.57
CA ASP A 103 -10.43 6.89 -6.03
C ASP A 103 -10.45 8.43 -6.20
N GLY A 104 -11.65 9.01 -6.27
CA GLY A 104 -11.82 10.41 -6.59
C GLY A 104 -11.93 10.69 -8.10
N LYS A 105 -12.95 11.47 -8.48
CA LYS A 105 -13.18 11.80 -9.90
C LYS A 105 -12.10 12.71 -10.47
N GLU A 106 -11.53 13.55 -9.63
CA GLU A 106 -10.43 14.47 -9.92
C GLU A 106 -9.12 13.77 -10.23
N TYR A 107 -8.99 12.50 -9.85
CA TYR A 107 -7.77 11.69 -9.99
C TYR A 107 -7.90 10.59 -11.06
N ILE A 108 -8.88 10.69 -11.96
CA ILE A 108 -9.17 9.65 -12.95
C ILE A 108 -7.97 9.35 -13.86
N ASP A 109 -7.15 10.35 -14.14
CA ASP A 109 -5.96 10.25 -15.00
C ASP A 109 -4.67 10.00 -14.19
N LEU A 110 -4.77 9.89 -12.86
CA LEU A 110 -3.63 9.62 -12.02
C LEU A 110 -3.28 8.13 -12.06
N PRO A 111 -2.07 7.74 -12.53
CA PRO A 111 -1.64 6.36 -12.50
C PRO A 111 -1.54 5.87 -11.07
N ASN A 112 -2.34 4.87 -10.71
CA ASN A 112 -2.24 4.13 -9.45
C ASN A 112 -2.06 2.65 -9.76
N TYR A 113 -1.08 2.02 -9.12
CA TYR A 113 -0.77 0.60 -9.32
C TYR A 113 -0.99 -0.19 -8.04
N GLY A 114 -1.82 -1.24 -8.16
CA GLY A 114 -1.80 -2.32 -7.18
C GLY A 114 -0.65 -3.28 -7.45
N CYS A 115 -0.21 -3.98 -6.41
CA CYS A 115 0.77 -5.05 -6.51
C CYS A 115 0.29 -6.31 -5.81
N LEU A 116 0.39 -7.44 -6.50
CA LEU A 116 0.24 -8.78 -5.95
C LEU A 116 1.62 -9.41 -5.86
N MET A 117 2.07 -9.72 -4.65
CA MET A 117 3.37 -10.29 -4.32
C MET A 117 3.18 -11.74 -3.91
N ASN A 118 3.93 -12.67 -4.51
CA ASN A 118 3.91 -14.09 -4.16
C ASN A 118 5.23 -14.49 -3.49
N PHE A 119 5.20 -14.62 -2.17
CA PHE A 119 6.33 -15.04 -1.34
C PHE A 119 6.27 -16.56 -1.12
N ASP A 120 6.78 -17.34 -2.07
CA ASP A 120 6.81 -18.82 -2.01
C ASP A 120 5.41 -19.44 -1.73
N GLY A 121 4.36 -18.88 -2.34
CA GLY A 121 2.98 -19.33 -2.19
C GLY A 121 2.12 -18.46 -1.28
N PHE A 122 2.69 -17.67 -0.36
CA PHE A 122 1.97 -16.68 0.43
C PHE A 122 1.78 -15.39 -0.39
N ARG A 123 0.53 -15.01 -0.66
CA ARG A 123 0.20 -13.91 -1.56
C ARG A 123 -0.29 -12.69 -0.81
N VAL A 124 0.41 -11.58 -1.01
CA VAL A 124 0.09 -10.28 -0.42
C VAL A 124 -0.40 -9.34 -1.50
N LEU A 125 -1.58 -8.77 -1.31
CA LEU A 125 -2.20 -7.77 -2.20
C LEU A 125 -2.15 -6.40 -1.55
N ILE A 126 -1.60 -5.39 -2.27
CA ILE A 126 -1.69 -3.98 -1.91
C ILE A 126 -2.27 -3.20 -3.07
N LEU A 127 -3.12 -2.20 -2.82
CA LEU A 127 -3.91 -1.54 -3.86
C LEU A 127 -3.64 -0.05 -4.02
N GLY A 128 -2.83 0.55 -3.12
CA GLY A 128 -2.74 2.02 -3.05
C GLY A 128 -4.12 2.63 -2.83
N ASP A 129 -4.41 3.72 -3.50
CA ASP A 129 -5.69 4.42 -3.39
C ASP A 129 -6.69 4.02 -4.48
N CYS A 130 -6.75 2.72 -4.75
CA CYS A 130 -7.68 2.17 -5.73
C CYS A 130 -9.15 2.42 -5.35
N VAL A 131 -9.95 2.83 -6.32
CA VAL A 131 -11.41 2.93 -6.16
C VAL A 131 -12.04 1.60 -5.79
N ILE A 132 -12.93 1.63 -4.82
CA ILE A 132 -13.69 0.45 -4.37
C ILE A 132 -14.65 -0.02 -5.48
N CYS A 133 -14.81 -1.34 -5.62
CA CYS A 133 -15.60 -1.99 -6.68
C CYS A 133 -15.02 -1.73 -8.09
N ASN A 134 -13.73 -1.77 -8.23
CA ASN A 134 -13.04 -1.64 -9.51
C ASN A 134 -13.15 -2.95 -10.31
N PRO A 135 -13.80 -2.96 -11.50
CA PRO A 135 -13.95 -4.17 -12.30
C PRO A 135 -12.63 -4.72 -12.84
N VAL A 136 -11.63 -3.85 -13.07
CA VAL A 136 -10.28 -4.27 -13.49
C VAL A 136 -9.58 -5.03 -12.36
N LEU A 137 -9.77 -4.62 -11.10
CA LEU A 137 -9.27 -5.34 -9.94
C LEU A 137 -9.96 -6.71 -9.82
N GLU A 138 -11.28 -6.76 -9.94
CA GLU A 138 -12.04 -8.01 -9.90
C GLU A 138 -11.53 -9.01 -10.94
N GLU A 139 -11.41 -8.60 -12.19
CA GLU A 139 -10.86 -9.43 -13.27
C GLU A 139 -9.43 -9.90 -12.98
N TRP A 140 -8.56 -8.99 -12.49
CA TRP A 140 -7.16 -9.29 -12.24
C TRP A 140 -6.95 -10.37 -11.16
N ILE A 141 -7.77 -10.35 -10.09
CA ILE A 141 -7.62 -11.28 -8.96
C ILE A 141 -8.60 -12.47 -9.00
N GLN A 142 -9.48 -12.53 -9.98
CA GLN A 142 -10.63 -13.44 -10.06
C GLN A 142 -10.36 -14.90 -9.68
N ASN A 143 -9.18 -15.43 -10.07
CA ASN A 143 -8.81 -16.83 -9.81
C ASN A 143 -7.51 -16.93 -8.98
N THR A 144 -7.14 -15.86 -8.30
CA THR A 144 -5.91 -15.79 -7.53
C THR A 144 -6.25 -15.74 -6.04
N PRO A 145 -5.88 -16.75 -5.25
CA PRO A 145 -6.03 -16.66 -3.80
C PRO A 145 -5.18 -15.51 -3.25
N VAL A 146 -5.73 -14.80 -2.29
CA VAL A 146 -5.06 -13.73 -1.55
C VAL A 146 -4.96 -14.15 -0.09
N ASP A 147 -3.74 -14.28 0.43
CA ASP A 147 -3.53 -14.65 1.83
C ASP A 147 -3.63 -13.42 2.72
N LEU A 148 -3.00 -12.30 2.34
CA LEU A 148 -3.08 -11.02 3.05
C LEU A 148 -3.46 -9.89 2.09
N ALA A 149 -4.49 -9.11 2.44
CA ALA A 149 -4.79 -7.84 1.76
C ALA A 149 -4.41 -6.66 2.65
N LEU A 150 -3.64 -5.72 2.10
CA LEU A 150 -3.31 -4.42 2.70
C LEU A 150 -4.17 -3.36 2.02
N LEU A 151 -5.13 -2.80 2.75
CA LEU A 151 -6.16 -1.91 2.21
C LEU A 151 -6.22 -0.61 3.01
N ASN A 152 -6.44 0.52 2.33
CA ASN A 152 -6.69 1.77 3.04
C ASN A 152 -8.04 1.74 3.79
N PHE A 153 -8.20 2.55 4.83
CA PHE A 153 -9.35 2.49 5.74
C PHE A 153 -10.74 2.67 5.09
N PRO A 154 -10.92 3.38 3.95
CA PRO A 154 -12.22 3.48 3.28
C PRO A 154 -12.81 2.13 2.85
N TRP A 155 -11.97 1.13 2.55
CA TRP A 155 -12.43 -0.21 2.25
C TRP A 155 -13.18 -0.86 3.43
N LEU A 156 -12.84 -0.48 4.66
CA LEU A 156 -13.52 -0.96 5.86
C LEU A 156 -14.75 -0.11 6.22
N THR A 157 -14.61 1.23 6.17
CA THR A 157 -15.67 2.13 6.62
C THR A 157 -16.88 2.14 5.70
N LEU A 158 -16.69 1.92 4.39
CA LEU A 158 -17.77 1.90 3.43
C LEU A 158 -18.38 0.49 3.29
N LYS A 159 -19.72 0.40 3.32
CA LYS A 159 -20.44 -0.87 3.16
C LYS A 159 -20.05 -1.63 1.88
N ARG A 160 -19.89 -0.89 0.77
CA ARG A 160 -19.49 -1.47 -0.53
C ARG A 160 -18.08 -2.07 -0.49
N GLY A 161 -17.15 -1.47 0.29
CA GLY A 161 -15.80 -1.99 0.48
C GLY A 161 -15.81 -3.30 1.24
N ARG A 162 -16.54 -3.36 2.37
CA ARG A 162 -16.70 -4.61 3.13
C ARG A 162 -17.32 -5.73 2.31
N ALA A 163 -18.33 -5.42 1.49
CA ALA A 163 -18.93 -6.42 0.59
C ALA A 163 -17.90 -6.91 -0.45
N PHE A 164 -17.15 -6.01 -1.08
CA PHE A 164 -16.14 -6.38 -2.07
C PHE A 164 -15.00 -7.22 -1.47
N ILE A 165 -14.57 -6.90 -0.25
CA ILE A 165 -13.59 -7.73 0.48
C ILE A 165 -14.12 -9.14 0.68
N ALA A 166 -15.38 -9.28 1.14
CA ALA A 166 -15.96 -10.58 1.47
C ALA A 166 -16.34 -11.43 0.23
N GLU A 167 -16.73 -10.79 -0.87
CA GLU A 167 -17.29 -11.46 -2.03
C GLU A 167 -16.29 -11.65 -3.17
N VAL A 168 -15.35 -10.69 -3.33
CA VAL A 168 -14.41 -10.64 -4.45
C VAL A 168 -12.99 -10.95 -4.02
N ILE A 169 -12.38 -10.14 -3.13
CA ILE A 169 -10.99 -10.34 -2.72
C ILE A 169 -10.86 -11.65 -1.92
N ARG A 170 -11.75 -11.87 -0.96
CA ARG A 170 -11.81 -13.06 -0.09
C ARG A 170 -10.46 -13.43 0.53
N PRO A 171 -9.72 -12.49 1.15
CA PRO A 171 -8.42 -12.75 1.71
C PRO A 171 -8.54 -13.60 2.97
N GLN A 172 -7.46 -14.30 3.37
CA GLN A 172 -7.41 -14.98 4.67
C GLN A 172 -7.21 -13.98 5.80
N HIS A 173 -6.40 -12.96 5.56
CA HIS A 173 -6.09 -11.88 6.49
C HIS A 173 -6.28 -10.52 5.81
N VAL A 174 -6.70 -9.51 6.56
CA VAL A 174 -6.74 -8.13 6.07
C VAL A 174 -6.18 -7.17 7.10
N MET A 175 -5.35 -6.23 6.66
CA MET A 175 -4.88 -5.12 7.47
C MET A 175 -5.30 -3.81 6.83
N PHE A 176 -5.91 -2.95 7.63
CA PHE A 176 -6.31 -1.62 7.20
C PHE A 176 -5.30 -0.59 7.69
N TYR A 177 -4.92 0.31 6.82
CA TYR A 177 -3.93 1.35 7.06
C TYR A 177 -4.39 2.70 6.49
N HIS A 178 -3.50 3.67 6.38
CA HIS A 178 -3.77 4.99 5.82
C HIS A 178 -4.70 5.83 6.70
N LEU A 179 -4.57 5.70 8.01
CA LEU A 179 -5.28 6.54 8.98
C LEU A 179 -4.42 7.75 9.35
N PRO A 180 -5.04 8.93 9.59
CA PRO A 180 -4.32 10.04 10.17
C PRO A 180 -3.82 9.68 11.58
N PHE A 181 -2.77 10.36 12.06
CA PHE A 181 -2.36 10.24 13.45
C PHE A 181 -3.47 10.72 14.39
N ALA A 182 -3.49 10.21 15.61
CA ALA A 182 -4.57 10.51 16.55
C ALA A 182 -4.75 12.03 16.79
N ALA A 183 -3.66 12.79 16.78
CA ALA A 183 -3.68 14.24 16.97
C ALA A 183 -4.25 15.01 15.76
N ASP A 184 -4.25 14.41 14.57
CA ASP A 184 -4.64 15.04 13.32
C ASP A 184 -6.02 14.56 12.82
N ASP A 185 -6.66 13.60 13.51
CA ASP A 185 -7.91 12.95 13.10
C ASP A 185 -9.15 13.83 13.34
N ALA A 186 -9.17 15.01 12.73
CA ALA A 186 -10.33 15.91 12.81
C ALA A 186 -11.57 15.33 12.13
N GLY A 187 -11.40 14.42 11.18
CA GLY A 187 -12.50 13.75 10.46
C GLY A 187 -13.13 12.59 11.23
N GLY A 188 -12.55 12.14 12.35
CA GLY A 188 -13.04 11.00 13.12
C GLY A 188 -12.88 9.64 12.40
N TYR A 189 -11.90 9.54 11.50
CA TYR A 189 -11.67 8.34 10.68
C TYR A 189 -11.26 7.14 11.52
N ARG A 190 -10.48 7.34 12.58
CA ARG A 190 -10.04 6.28 13.50
C ARG A 190 -11.23 5.67 14.24
N GLU A 191 -12.14 6.51 14.76
CA GLU A 191 -13.37 6.06 15.42
C GLU A 191 -14.30 5.34 14.43
N ALA A 192 -14.50 5.92 13.23
CA ALA A 192 -15.32 5.30 12.18
C ALA A 192 -14.77 3.93 11.77
N THR A 193 -13.45 3.79 11.68
CA THR A 193 -12.76 2.54 11.36
C THR A 193 -12.96 1.50 12.47
N ALA A 194 -12.77 1.89 13.74
CA ALA A 194 -12.99 1.01 14.88
C ALA A 194 -14.44 0.52 14.98
N LYS A 195 -15.43 1.40 14.73
CA LYS A 195 -16.86 1.03 14.69
C LYS A 195 -17.20 0.11 13.51
N SER A 196 -16.46 0.19 12.42
CA SER A 196 -16.72 -0.58 11.20
C SER A 196 -16.10 -1.98 11.24
N LEU A 197 -15.05 -2.19 12.03
CA LEU A 197 -14.33 -3.47 12.09
C LEU A 197 -15.25 -4.66 12.46
N PRO A 198 -16.15 -4.57 13.46
CA PRO A 198 -17.09 -5.65 13.77
C PRO A 198 -18.14 -5.92 12.67
N LEU A 199 -18.29 -5.01 11.70
CA LEU A 199 -19.24 -5.15 10.60
C LEU A 199 -18.65 -5.89 9.40
N LEU A 200 -17.37 -6.20 9.43
CA LEU A 200 -16.71 -6.99 8.39
C LEU A 200 -17.04 -8.48 8.61
N ALA A 201 -17.74 -9.07 7.66
CA ALA A 201 -18.17 -10.48 7.75
C ALA A 201 -16.99 -11.47 7.59
N MET A 202 -16.04 -11.15 6.74
CA MET A 202 -14.85 -11.94 6.41
C MET A 202 -13.74 -11.01 5.90
N PRO A 203 -12.44 -11.31 6.14
CA PRO A 203 -11.93 -12.47 6.89
C PRO A 203 -12.13 -12.32 8.41
N ARG A 204 -11.90 -13.41 9.16
CA ARG A 204 -11.96 -13.38 10.63
C ARG A 204 -10.76 -12.68 11.27
N ASP A 205 -9.60 -12.76 10.62
CA ASP A 205 -8.39 -12.03 11.04
C ASP A 205 -8.31 -10.72 10.28
N ALA A 206 -8.91 -9.70 10.87
CA ALA A 206 -8.91 -8.33 10.37
C ALA A 206 -8.29 -7.41 11.42
N ARG A 207 -7.28 -6.64 11.02
CA ARG A 207 -6.53 -5.75 11.90
C ARG A 207 -6.51 -4.33 11.34
N VAL A 208 -6.34 -3.35 12.22
CA VAL A 208 -6.18 -1.94 11.86
C VAL A 208 -4.83 -1.47 12.38
N LEU A 209 -3.99 -0.99 11.47
CA LEU A 209 -2.71 -0.36 11.81
C LEU A 209 -3.00 1.09 12.23
N GLN A 210 -2.96 1.34 13.53
CA GLN A 210 -3.37 2.62 14.10
C GLN A 210 -2.20 3.51 14.52
N GLU A 211 -1.08 2.89 14.85
CA GLU A 211 0.06 3.61 15.40
C GLU A 211 1.23 3.62 14.42
N PRO A 212 2.02 4.70 14.38
CA PRO A 212 3.25 4.73 13.59
C PRO A 212 4.17 3.56 13.98
N PHE A 213 4.79 2.95 12.98
CA PHE A 213 5.72 1.83 13.14
C PHE A 213 5.13 0.57 13.77
N GLN A 214 3.80 0.46 13.83
CA GLN A 214 3.14 -0.77 14.27
C GLN A 214 3.60 -1.95 13.42
N THR A 215 3.95 -3.05 14.09
CA THR A 215 4.41 -4.29 13.44
C THR A 215 3.42 -5.41 13.70
N GLU A 216 3.06 -6.12 12.65
CA GLU A 216 2.18 -7.28 12.71
C GLU A 216 2.83 -8.48 12.03
N THR A 217 2.58 -9.66 12.57
CA THR A 217 3.01 -10.94 11.97
C THR A 217 1.78 -11.73 11.54
N VAL A 218 1.85 -12.29 10.34
CA VAL A 218 0.80 -13.17 9.77
C VAL A 218 1.45 -14.50 9.43
N GLU A 219 0.82 -15.60 9.87
CA GLU A 219 1.25 -16.98 9.65
C GLU A 219 0.26 -17.74 8.76
#